data_cf02a517a85fd7d4e753ba2e16e58c47
#
_entry.id   cf02a517a85fd7d4e753ba2e16e58c47
#
_cell.length_a   1.000
_cell.length_b   1.000
_cell.length_c   1.000
_cell.angle_alpha   90.00
_cell.angle_beta   90.00
_cell.angle_gamma   90.00
#
_symmetry.space_group_name_H-M   'P 1'
#
loop_
_entity.id
_entity.type
_entity.pdbx_description
1 polymer ?
#
loop_
_entity_poly.entity_id
_entity_poly.type
_entity_poly.pdbx_seq_one_letter_code
_entity_poly.pdbx_strand_id
1 'polypeptide(L)'
;MIRFLMQKLLHKKWMVVSLLIGNVLLIAIACSNPMYKNASLQRTLTKSFGDYIEKEGVYPGVITIESAMTREQSNEADYIMMSELSETLSKDLGVKQTDCVQIEKLMKSNAKSLLEREDNTMGHTMSIASMTGIEEHIKLLAGRMYEKEPVDGVLEAIVSQKAFSQANLILDEEMQFKEQLDSSGNPIVVKIVGVFTNSVSDDNYWIKSPSEFDTECFIAEPLFEKTFIN
;
A
#
# COMPACT_ATOMS: atom_id res chain seq x y z
N MET A 1 46.17 55.22 1.91
CA MET A 1 45.92 54.59 0.59
C MET A 1 44.42 54.37 0.30
N ILE A 2 43.67 53.71 1.15
CA ILE A 2 42.26 53.39 0.94
C ILE A 2 41.40 54.68 0.73
N ARG A 3 41.60 55.70 1.50
CA ARG A 3 40.88 56.98 1.41
C ARG A 3 41.06 57.71 0.07
N PHE A 4 42.23 57.62 -0.50
CA PHE A 4 42.56 58.18 -1.82
C PHE A 4 41.91 57.38 -2.94
N LEU A 5 41.89 56.06 -2.82
CA LEU A 5 41.20 55.15 -3.76
C LEU A 5 39.67 55.40 -3.73
N MET A 6 39.10 55.58 -2.55
CA MET A 6 37.68 55.88 -2.39
C MET A 6 37.29 57.26 -3.00
N GLN A 7 38.12 58.29 -2.82
CA GLN A 7 37.86 59.59 -3.46
C GLN A 7 37.97 59.53 -5.00
N LYS A 8 38.91 58.73 -5.54
CA LYS A 8 39.06 58.53 -6.98
C LYS A 8 37.89 57.72 -7.58
N LEU A 9 37.34 56.75 -6.85
CA LEU A 9 36.14 56.00 -7.18
C LEU A 9 34.90 56.87 -7.22
N LEU A 10 34.73 57.76 -6.21
CA LEU A 10 33.59 58.68 -6.12
C LEU A 10 33.59 59.73 -7.25
N HIS A 11 34.75 60.14 -7.79
CA HIS A 11 34.80 61.01 -8.97
C HIS A 11 34.39 60.35 -10.28
N LYS A 12 34.46 59.00 -10.34
CA LYS A 12 34.05 58.19 -11.51
C LYS A 12 32.78 57.40 -11.23
N LYS A 13 31.83 58.03 -10.55
CA LYS A 13 30.57 57.39 -10.07
C LYS A 13 29.83 56.61 -11.16
N TRP A 14 29.78 57.11 -12.37
CA TRP A 14 29.15 56.41 -13.49
C TRP A 14 29.81 55.08 -13.85
N MET A 15 31.15 55.01 -13.80
CA MET A 15 31.92 53.83 -14.05
C MET A 15 31.75 52.78 -12.97
N VAL A 16 31.65 53.20 -11.72
CA VAL A 16 31.40 52.34 -10.56
C VAL A 16 29.98 51.76 -10.64
N VAL A 17 28.99 52.60 -10.95
CA VAL A 17 27.60 52.19 -11.12
C VAL A 17 27.45 51.17 -12.26
N SER A 18 28.08 51.45 -13.41
CA SER A 18 28.05 50.52 -14.55
C SER A 18 28.70 49.17 -14.22
N LEU A 19 29.81 49.15 -13.50
CA LEU A 19 30.49 47.92 -13.07
C LEU A 19 29.64 47.15 -12.04
N LEU A 20 28.97 47.87 -11.15
CA LEU A 20 28.05 47.25 -10.18
C LEU A 20 26.83 46.60 -10.88
N ILE A 21 26.21 47.32 -11.81
CA ILE A 21 25.11 46.79 -12.63
C ILE A 21 25.58 45.55 -13.43
N GLY A 22 26.74 45.62 -14.04
CA GLY A 22 27.32 44.48 -14.77
C GLY A 22 27.54 43.24 -13.90
N ASN A 23 28.08 43.44 -12.69
CA ASN A 23 28.26 42.34 -11.74
C ASN A 23 26.90 41.75 -11.27
N VAL A 24 25.92 42.59 -10.95
CA VAL A 24 24.56 42.15 -10.54
C VAL A 24 23.93 41.34 -11.69
N LEU A 25 24.02 41.81 -12.93
CA LEU A 25 23.51 41.07 -14.08
C LEU A 25 24.22 39.72 -14.30
N LEU A 26 25.54 39.72 -14.14
CA LEU A 26 26.32 38.49 -14.28
C LEU A 26 25.94 37.45 -13.20
N ILE A 27 25.77 37.87 -11.94
CA ILE A 27 25.34 37.03 -10.86
C ILE A 27 23.88 36.55 -11.11
N ALA A 28 23.00 37.43 -11.55
CA ALA A 28 21.62 37.09 -11.88
C ALA A 28 21.53 36.01 -12.97
N ILE A 29 22.32 36.14 -14.03
CA ILE A 29 22.39 35.14 -15.11
C ILE A 29 23.00 33.81 -14.61
N ALA A 30 24.06 33.86 -13.81
CA ALA A 30 24.69 32.67 -13.26
C ALA A 30 23.75 31.90 -12.31
N CYS A 31 22.96 32.60 -11.49
CA CYS A 31 22.01 31.99 -10.56
C CYS A 31 20.70 31.56 -11.22
N SER A 32 20.27 32.22 -12.32
CA SER A 32 19.00 31.91 -12.97
C SER A 32 18.97 30.52 -13.60
N ASN A 33 20.07 30.06 -14.15
CA ASN A 33 20.16 28.78 -14.83
C ASN A 33 19.90 27.55 -13.91
N PRO A 34 20.55 27.40 -12.75
CA PRO A 34 20.25 26.31 -11.84
C PRO A 34 18.84 26.41 -11.24
N MET A 35 18.36 27.64 -10.92
CA MET A 35 16.99 27.83 -10.42
C MET A 35 15.94 27.45 -11.45
N TYR A 36 16.14 27.83 -12.72
CA TYR A 36 15.23 27.50 -13.79
C TYR A 36 15.19 25.98 -14.06
N LYS A 37 16.37 25.33 -14.07
CA LYS A 37 16.46 23.87 -14.21
C LYS A 37 15.70 23.15 -13.10
N ASN A 38 15.94 23.51 -11.85
CA ASN A 38 15.26 22.89 -10.72
C ASN A 38 13.73 23.10 -10.77
N ALA A 39 13.28 24.32 -11.05
CA ALA A 39 11.87 24.63 -11.16
C ALA A 39 11.21 23.89 -12.33
N SER A 40 11.89 23.79 -13.48
CA SER A 40 11.39 23.06 -14.64
C SER A 40 11.34 21.56 -14.38
N LEU A 41 12.37 20.99 -13.76
CA LEU A 41 12.42 19.57 -13.36
C LEU A 41 11.31 19.23 -12.38
N GLN A 42 11.09 20.06 -11.35
CA GLN A 42 10.00 19.85 -10.39
C GLN A 42 8.63 19.90 -11.04
N ARG A 43 8.39 20.89 -11.92
CA ARG A 43 7.11 20.97 -12.66
C ARG A 43 6.89 19.76 -13.56
N THR A 44 7.92 19.34 -14.29
CA THR A 44 7.85 18.16 -15.15
C THR A 44 7.60 16.91 -14.33
N LEU A 45 8.29 16.75 -13.21
CA LEU A 45 8.13 15.61 -12.31
C LEU A 45 6.71 15.56 -11.72
N THR A 46 6.23 16.69 -11.18
CA THR A 46 4.87 16.77 -10.63
C THR A 46 3.82 16.47 -11.67
N LYS A 47 3.99 16.99 -12.90
CA LYS A 47 3.07 16.70 -13.99
C LYS A 47 3.13 15.21 -14.38
N SER A 48 4.32 14.66 -14.56
CA SER A 48 4.48 13.24 -14.93
C SER A 48 3.92 12.30 -13.88
N PHE A 49 4.04 12.65 -12.59
CA PHE A 49 3.42 11.87 -11.52
C PHE A 49 1.90 11.98 -11.53
N GLY A 50 1.35 13.20 -11.75
CA GLY A 50 -0.08 13.38 -11.91
C GLY A 50 -0.65 12.58 -13.09
N ASP A 51 -0.01 12.69 -14.26
CA ASP A 51 -0.39 11.95 -15.47
C ASP A 51 -0.30 10.42 -15.25
N TYR A 52 0.69 9.96 -14.48
CA TYR A 52 0.86 8.54 -14.13
C TYR A 52 -0.26 8.05 -13.20
N ILE A 53 -0.57 8.81 -12.13
CA ILE A 53 -1.66 8.48 -11.20
C ILE A 53 -3.00 8.43 -11.94
N GLU A 54 -3.26 9.41 -12.82
CA GLU A 54 -4.50 9.47 -13.60
C GLU A 54 -4.64 8.27 -14.55
N LYS A 55 -3.53 7.84 -15.16
CA LYS A 55 -3.52 6.77 -16.17
C LYS A 55 -3.51 5.37 -15.53
N GLU A 56 -2.66 5.16 -14.53
CA GLU A 56 -2.39 3.83 -13.97
C GLU A 56 -3.18 3.57 -12.67
N GLY A 57 -3.76 4.62 -12.06
CA GLY A 57 -4.49 4.51 -10.78
C GLY A 57 -3.62 4.14 -9.58
N VAL A 58 -2.29 4.24 -9.71
CA VAL A 58 -1.30 3.84 -8.69
C VAL A 58 -0.38 5.01 -8.38
N TYR A 59 -0.04 5.18 -7.10
CA TYR A 59 0.90 6.21 -6.67
C TYR A 59 2.33 5.87 -7.12
N PRO A 60 3.07 6.80 -7.76
CA PRO A 60 4.39 6.50 -8.37
C PRO A 60 5.52 6.27 -7.35
N GLY A 61 5.27 6.49 -6.07
CA GLY A 61 6.24 6.28 -4.98
C GLY A 61 6.06 4.95 -4.23
N VAL A 62 5.29 4.01 -4.79
CA VAL A 62 5.09 2.71 -4.14
C VAL A 62 6.29 1.80 -4.39
N ILE A 63 6.78 1.19 -3.32
CA ILE A 63 7.74 0.09 -3.37
C ILE A 63 7.04 -1.16 -2.87
N THR A 64 6.93 -2.16 -3.72
CA THR A 64 6.34 -3.45 -3.37
C THR A 64 7.45 -4.47 -3.14
N ILE A 65 7.40 -5.16 -2.01
CA ILE A 65 8.26 -6.29 -1.70
C ILE A 65 7.35 -7.51 -1.63
N GLU A 66 7.61 -8.51 -2.44
CA GLU A 66 6.84 -9.75 -2.44
C GLU A 66 7.76 -10.91 -2.09
N SER A 67 7.32 -11.77 -1.19
CA SER A 67 7.96 -13.03 -0.86
C SER A 67 6.94 -14.15 -0.85
N ALA A 68 7.29 -15.27 -1.44
CA ALA A 68 6.49 -16.50 -1.36
C ALA A 68 7.23 -17.49 -0.45
N MET A 69 6.59 -17.85 0.65
CA MET A 69 7.11 -18.82 1.61
C MET A 69 6.33 -20.13 1.50
N THR A 70 7.03 -21.26 1.47
CA THR A 70 6.37 -22.55 1.59
C THR A 70 6.25 -22.92 3.07
N ARG A 71 5.23 -23.69 3.44
CA ARG A 71 4.97 -24.10 4.83
C ARG A 71 6.16 -24.81 5.49
N GLU A 72 7.03 -25.44 4.70
CA GLU A 72 8.24 -26.11 5.17
C GLU A 72 9.43 -25.14 5.37
N GLN A 73 9.37 -23.97 4.72
CA GLN A 73 10.42 -22.96 4.71
C GLN A 73 10.05 -21.70 5.50
N SER A 74 8.76 -21.49 5.77
CA SER A 74 8.31 -20.36 6.58
C SER A 74 8.59 -20.68 8.05
N ASN A 75 9.60 -20.05 8.59
CA ASN A 75 9.80 -19.98 10.02
C ASN A 75 9.54 -18.54 10.49
N GLU A 76 9.28 -18.41 11.75
CA GLU A 76 9.09 -17.11 12.41
C GLU A 76 10.22 -16.10 12.06
N ALA A 77 11.44 -16.58 11.85
CA ALA A 77 12.60 -15.76 11.50
C ALA A 77 12.49 -15.11 10.12
N ASP A 78 11.92 -15.80 9.12
CA ASP A 78 11.73 -15.25 7.78
C ASP A 78 10.63 -14.17 7.78
N TYR A 79 9.58 -14.38 8.56
CA TYR A 79 8.52 -13.41 8.78
C TYR A 79 9.06 -12.13 9.46
N ILE A 80 9.81 -12.29 10.57
CA ILE A 80 10.46 -11.17 11.26
C ILE A 80 11.39 -10.42 10.31
N MET A 81 12.21 -11.13 9.53
CA MET A 81 13.13 -10.51 8.58
C MET A 81 12.39 -9.67 7.52
N MET A 82 11.25 -10.13 7.01
CA MET A 82 10.44 -9.36 6.05
C MET A 82 9.81 -8.12 6.68
N SER A 83 9.32 -8.24 7.91
CA SER A 83 8.79 -7.12 8.67
C SER A 83 9.87 -6.06 8.95
N GLU A 84 11.05 -6.48 9.44
CA GLU A 84 12.20 -5.58 9.66
C GLU A 84 12.67 -4.91 8.37
N LEU A 85 12.66 -5.63 7.24
CA LEU A 85 13.03 -5.07 5.94
C LEU A 85 12.08 -3.94 5.54
N SER A 86 10.77 -4.11 5.75
CA SER A 86 9.77 -3.09 5.43
C SER A 86 9.97 -1.80 6.23
N GLU A 87 10.39 -1.91 7.49
CA GLU A 87 10.66 -0.76 8.37
C GLU A 87 12.00 -0.06 8.07
N THR A 88 13.02 -0.82 7.65
CA THR A 88 14.37 -0.28 7.43
C THR A 88 14.56 0.28 6.03
N LEU A 89 13.82 -0.23 5.04
CA LEU A 89 13.99 0.12 3.62
C LEU A 89 13.93 1.63 3.36
N SER A 90 13.00 2.33 3.98
CA SER A 90 12.85 3.78 3.83
C SER A 90 14.08 4.55 4.31
N LYS A 91 14.72 4.08 5.39
CA LYS A 91 15.94 4.68 5.96
C LYS A 91 17.13 4.42 5.05
N ASP A 92 17.25 3.20 4.53
CA ASP A 92 18.36 2.79 3.65
C ASP A 92 18.31 3.52 2.31
N LEU A 93 17.11 3.78 1.80
CA LEU A 93 16.90 4.56 0.58
C LEU A 93 16.93 6.07 0.80
N GLY A 94 16.97 6.54 2.05
CA GLY A 94 16.96 7.97 2.38
C GLY A 94 15.67 8.68 1.98
N VAL A 95 14.56 7.97 1.90
CA VAL A 95 13.22 8.50 1.58
C VAL A 95 12.33 8.52 2.81
N LYS A 96 11.39 9.45 2.84
CA LYS A 96 10.40 9.47 3.91
C LYS A 96 9.27 8.49 3.58
N GLN A 97 9.10 7.49 4.42
CA GLN A 97 7.94 6.60 4.38
C GLN A 97 6.69 7.37 4.84
N THR A 98 5.63 7.33 4.08
CA THR A 98 4.33 7.92 4.43
C THR A 98 3.39 6.88 4.99
N ASP A 99 3.45 5.67 4.46
CA ASP A 99 2.61 4.56 4.85
C ASP A 99 3.32 3.22 4.60
N CYS A 100 2.87 2.16 5.27
CA CYS A 100 3.33 0.79 5.08
C CYS A 100 2.15 -0.16 5.26
N VAL A 101 1.82 -0.89 4.22
CA VAL A 101 0.72 -1.85 4.25
C VAL A 101 1.29 -3.24 4.00
N GLN A 102 1.07 -4.13 4.94
CA GLN A 102 1.43 -5.54 4.83
C GLN A 102 0.20 -6.35 4.48
N ILE A 103 0.33 -7.19 3.47
CA ILE A 103 -0.71 -8.13 3.05
C ILE A 103 -0.14 -9.53 3.14
N GLU A 104 -0.74 -10.33 3.96
CA GLU A 104 -0.42 -11.75 4.11
C GLU A 104 -1.54 -12.59 3.52
N LYS A 105 -1.19 -13.60 2.78
CA LYS A 105 -2.19 -14.46 2.17
C LYS A 105 -1.69 -15.88 2.01
N LEU A 106 -2.57 -16.82 2.26
CA LEU A 106 -2.33 -18.21 1.94
C LEU A 106 -2.43 -18.45 0.44
N MET A 107 -1.85 -19.52 -0.04
CA MET A 107 -2.08 -19.98 -1.41
C MET A 107 -3.58 -20.19 -1.65
N LYS A 108 -4.03 -19.81 -2.85
CA LYS A 108 -5.41 -20.06 -3.28
C LYS A 108 -5.72 -21.54 -3.22
N SER A 109 -6.83 -21.87 -2.62
CA SER A 109 -7.30 -23.24 -2.48
C SER A 109 -8.81 -23.33 -2.77
N ASN A 110 -9.31 -24.53 -2.93
CA ASN A 110 -10.73 -24.75 -3.17
C ASN A 110 -11.51 -24.60 -1.87
N ALA A 111 -12.32 -23.55 -1.78
CA ALA A 111 -13.26 -23.30 -0.69
C ALA A 111 -14.64 -23.80 -1.10
N LYS A 112 -15.23 -24.69 -0.29
CA LYS A 112 -16.56 -25.23 -0.52
C LYS A 112 -17.54 -24.68 0.51
N SER A 113 -18.67 -24.14 0.04
CA SER A 113 -19.76 -23.76 0.91
C SER A 113 -20.34 -24.95 1.68
N LEU A 114 -20.60 -24.77 2.95
CA LEU A 114 -21.30 -25.76 3.79
C LEU A 114 -22.81 -25.67 3.65
N LEU A 115 -23.32 -24.63 2.97
CA LEU A 115 -24.76 -24.55 2.64
C LEU A 115 -25.08 -25.54 1.51
N GLU A 116 -26.17 -26.28 1.68
CA GLU A 116 -26.71 -27.12 0.62
C GLU A 116 -27.36 -26.25 -0.47
N ARG A 117 -26.70 -26.15 -1.62
CA ARG A 117 -27.17 -25.40 -2.80
C ARG A 117 -27.01 -26.25 -4.04
N GLU A 118 -27.95 -26.15 -4.96
CA GLU A 118 -27.90 -26.90 -6.22
C GLU A 118 -26.71 -26.54 -7.10
N ASP A 119 -26.21 -25.29 -6.98
CA ASP A 119 -25.06 -24.75 -7.71
C ASP A 119 -23.70 -24.99 -7.01
N ASN A 120 -23.68 -25.60 -5.83
CA ASN A 120 -22.49 -25.79 -4.99
C ASN A 120 -21.68 -27.06 -5.34
N THR A 121 -21.73 -27.53 -6.58
CA THR A 121 -21.01 -28.73 -7.01
C THR A 121 -19.53 -28.48 -7.23
N MET A 122 -19.13 -27.27 -7.59
CA MET A 122 -17.73 -26.83 -7.74
C MET A 122 -17.41 -25.77 -6.71
N GLY A 123 -16.49 -26.02 -5.80
CA GLY A 123 -16.02 -25.00 -4.86
C GLY A 123 -15.44 -23.77 -5.57
N HIS A 124 -15.27 -22.69 -4.82
CA HIS A 124 -14.68 -21.45 -5.31
C HIS A 124 -13.18 -21.42 -4.99
N THR A 125 -12.35 -20.96 -5.94
CA THR A 125 -10.93 -20.74 -5.67
C THR A 125 -10.77 -19.44 -4.89
N MET A 126 -10.43 -19.57 -3.61
CA MET A 126 -10.27 -18.43 -2.69
C MET A 126 -9.00 -18.55 -1.88
N SER A 127 -8.57 -17.47 -1.27
CA SER A 127 -7.47 -17.44 -0.30
C SER A 127 -7.89 -16.75 0.98
N ILE A 128 -7.32 -17.19 2.10
CA ILE A 128 -7.43 -16.50 3.38
C ILE A 128 -6.31 -15.50 3.44
N ALA A 129 -6.63 -14.26 3.79
CA ALA A 129 -5.68 -13.15 3.82
C ALA A 129 -5.86 -12.28 5.07
N SER A 130 -4.82 -11.54 5.41
CA SER A 130 -4.89 -10.40 6.33
C SER A 130 -4.28 -9.16 5.68
N MET A 131 -4.65 -7.99 6.16
CA MET A 131 -4.13 -6.73 5.67
C MET A 131 -4.10 -5.71 6.80
N THR A 132 -2.92 -5.15 7.05
CA THR A 132 -2.69 -4.21 8.17
C THR A 132 -3.59 -2.99 8.09
N GLY A 133 -4.38 -2.74 9.14
CA GLY A 133 -5.21 -1.53 9.27
C GLY A 133 -6.40 -1.45 8.30
N ILE A 134 -6.79 -2.52 7.66
CA ILE A 134 -7.88 -2.54 6.65
C ILE A 134 -9.18 -1.91 7.16
N GLU A 135 -9.48 -2.02 8.46
CA GLU A 135 -10.71 -1.56 9.09
C GLU A 135 -10.94 -0.05 8.92
N GLU A 136 -9.86 0.74 8.86
CA GLU A 136 -9.92 2.20 8.77
C GLU A 136 -10.12 2.68 7.34
N HIS A 137 -9.85 1.83 6.35
CA HIS A 137 -9.80 2.18 4.93
C HIS A 137 -10.95 1.61 4.10
N ILE A 138 -11.88 0.90 4.75
CA ILE A 138 -13.04 0.30 4.09
C ILE A 138 -14.35 0.95 4.50
N LYS A 139 -15.32 0.79 3.62
CA LYS A 139 -16.73 1.03 3.89
C LYS A 139 -17.47 -0.29 3.73
N LEU A 140 -18.16 -0.73 4.78
CA LEU A 140 -19.02 -1.89 4.69
C LEU A 140 -20.26 -1.56 3.85
N LEU A 141 -20.53 -2.40 2.88
CA LEU A 141 -21.72 -2.35 2.04
C LEU A 141 -22.85 -3.20 2.61
N ALA A 142 -22.48 -4.33 3.25
CA ALA A 142 -23.41 -5.25 3.88
C ALA A 142 -22.70 -6.01 5.02
N GLY A 143 -23.47 -6.49 5.98
CA GLY A 143 -22.96 -7.28 7.10
C GLY A 143 -22.24 -6.43 8.16
N ARG A 144 -21.20 -7.00 8.77
CA ARG A 144 -20.41 -6.40 9.84
C ARG A 144 -18.93 -6.71 9.68
N MET A 145 -18.09 -6.11 10.54
CA MET A 145 -16.68 -6.49 10.66
C MET A 145 -16.56 -7.87 11.32
N TYR A 146 -15.43 -8.50 11.04
CA TYR A 146 -15.02 -9.76 11.66
C TYR A 146 -14.63 -9.58 13.14
N GLU A 147 -14.75 -10.64 13.91
CA GLU A 147 -14.19 -10.71 15.25
C GLU A 147 -12.69 -11.04 15.18
N LYS A 148 -11.93 -10.58 16.21
CA LYS A 148 -10.48 -10.82 16.31
C LYS A 148 -10.12 -12.21 16.88
N GLU A 149 -11.11 -12.94 17.35
CA GLU A 149 -10.96 -14.31 17.85
C GLU A 149 -11.96 -15.22 17.14
N PRO A 150 -11.68 -16.52 17.00
CA PRO A 150 -12.60 -17.44 16.37
C PRO A 150 -13.93 -17.51 17.17
N VAL A 151 -15.03 -17.49 16.46
CA VAL A 151 -16.38 -17.69 17.05
C VAL A 151 -16.80 -19.14 16.81
N ASP A 152 -16.95 -19.90 17.89
CA ASP A 152 -17.29 -21.33 17.83
C ASP A 152 -16.31 -22.16 16.97
N GLY A 153 -15.04 -21.75 16.92
CA GLY A 153 -14.01 -22.42 16.12
C GLY A 153 -13.99 -22.03 14.64
N VAL A 154 -14.84 -21.08 14.23
CA VAL A 154 -14.95 -20.57 12.85
C VAL A 154 -14.26 -19.20 12.76
N LEU A 155 -13.47 -18.99 11.72
CA LEU A 155 -12.85 -17.70 11.43
C LEU A 155 -13.84 -16.79 10.70
N GLU A 156 -14.01 -15.56 11.17
CA GLU A 156 -14.86 -14.59 10.49
C GLU A 156 -14.05 -13.77 9.50
N ALA A 157 -14.61 -13.56 8.31
CA ALA A 157 -13.96 -12.80 7.24
C ALA A 157 -14.89 -11.80 6.56
N ILE A 158 -14.27 -10.74 6.03
CA ILE A 158 -14.90 -9.83 5.09
C ILE A 158 -14.34 -10.06 3.68
N VAL A 159 -15.13 -9.79 2.67
CA VAL A 159 -14.74 -9.93 1.27
C VAL A 159 -15.03 -8.66 0.48
N SER A 160 -14.30 -8.43 -0.60
CA SER A 160 -14.61 -7.32 -1.49
C SER A 160 -15.97 -7.52 -2.16
N GLN A 161 -16.60 -6.44 -2.59
CA GLN A 161 -17.85 -6.49 -3.36
C GLN A 161 -17.71 -7.37 -4.61
N LYS A 162 -16.54 -7.35 -5.25
CA LYS A 162 -16.27 -8.15 -6.44
C LYS A 162 -16.16 -9.63 -6.11
N ALA A 163 -15.40 -9.99 -5.06
CA ALA A 163 -15.30 -11.39 -4.60
C ALA A 163 -16.67 -11.94 -4.23
N PHE A 164 -17.47 -11.16 -3.49
CA PHE A 164 -18.81 -11.53 -3.11
C PHE A 164 -19.73 -11.84 -4.30
N SER A 165 -19.68 -10.96 -5.33
CA SER A 165 -20.51 -11.12 -6.53
C SER A 165 -20.02 -12.25 -7.44
N GLN A 166 -18.70 -12.38 -7.65
CA GLN A 166 -18.13 -13.39 -8.56
C GLN A 166 -18.29 -14.81 -8.02
N ALA A 167 -18.06 -15.00 -6.74
CA ALA A 167 -18.23 -16.30 -6.08
C ALA A 167 -19.69 -16.56 -5.64
N ASN A 168 -20.63 -15.67 -5.98
CA ASN A 168 -22.03 -15.78 -5.60
C ASN A 168 -22.24 -16.13 -4.11
N LEU A 169 -21.45 -15.46 -3.24
CA LEU A 169 -21.47 -15.69 -1.80
C LEU A 169 -22.74 -15.13 -1.16
N ILE A 170 -23.06 -15.65 0.02
CA ILE A 170 -24.13 -15.15 0.87
C ILE A 170 -23.53 -14.67 2.19
N LEU A 171 -24.09 -13.63 2.80
CA LEU A 171 -23.72 -13.24 4.15
C LEU A 171 -24.03 -14.38 5.14
N ASP A 172 -23.13 -14.53 6.11
CA ASP A 172 -23.13 -15.60 7.10
C ASP A 172 -22.90 -17.01 6.53
N GLU A 173 -22.50 -17.11 5.26
CA GLU A 173 -22.11 -18.37 4.63
C GLU A 173 -20.79 -18.87 5.19
N GLU A 174 -20.72 -20.16 5.51
CA GLU A 174 -19.54 -20.85 5.97
C GLU A 174 -18.86 -21.58 4.79
N MET A 175 -17.59 -21.25 4.57
CA MET A 175 -16.75 -21.80 3.51
C MET A 175 -15.67 -22.69 4.12
N GLN A 176 -15.62 -23.97 3.72
CA GLN A 176 -14.60 -24.90 4.17
C GLN A 176 -13.42 -24.93 3.20
N PHE A 177 -12.24 -24.68 3.70
CA PHE A 177 -10.96 -24.74 2.99
C PHE A 177 -10.28 -26.09 3.26
N LYS A 178 -10.48 -27.07 2.42
CA LYS A 178 -10.02 -28.45 2.66
C LYS A 178 -8.50 -28.60 2.69
N GLU A 179 -7.79 -27.76 1.96
CA GLU A 179 -6.33 -27.80 1.83
C GLU A 179 -5.63 -27.01 2.94
N GLN A 180 -6.37 -26.18 3.65
CA GLN A 180 -5.88 -25.41 4.78
C GLN A 180 -6.34 -26.07 6.08
N LEU A 181 -5.38 -26.47 6.91
CA LEU A 181 -5.65 -27.16 8.16
C LEU A 181 -5.31 -26.29 9.35
N ASP A 182 -6.10 -26.41 10.41
CA ASP A 182 -5.80 -25.84 11.71
C ASP A 182 -4.66 -26.60 12.42
N SER A 183 -4.26 -26.16 13.61
CA SER A 183 -3.24 -26.82 14.43
C SER A 183 -3.64 -28.25 14.87
N SER A 184 -4.92 -28.60 14.81
CA SER A 184 -5.47 -29.91 15.15
C SER A 184 -5.61 -30.83 13.91
N GLY A 185 -5.30 -30.33 12.71
CA GLY A 185 -5.40 -31.07 11.45
C GLY A 185 -6.80 -31.07 10.85
N ASN A 186 -7.72 -30.23 11.32
CA ASN A 186 -9.05 -30.10 10.73
C ASN A 186 -9.06 -29.02 9.64
N PRO A 187 -9.88 -29.20 8.58
CA PRO A 187 -10.07 -28.17 7.57
C PRO A 187 -10.59 -26.87 8.17
N ILE A 188 -9.99 -25.76 7.77
CA ILE A 188 -10.40 -24.42 8.25
C ILE A 188 -11.75 -24.06 7.66
N VAL A 189 -12.60 -23.49 8.52
CA VAL A 189 -13.89 -22.93 8.13
C VAL A 189 -13.85 -21.41 8.31
N VAL A 190 -14.26 -20.70 7.28
CA VAL A 190 -14.33 -19.23 7.26
C VAL A 190 -15.78 -18.82 7.02
N LYS A 191 -16.31 -17.96 7.88
CA LYS A 191 -17.66 -17.39 7.76
C LYS A 191 -17.57 -15.99 7.15
N ILE A 192 -18.31 -15.74 6.08
CA ILE A 192 -18.35 -14.44 5.41
C ILE A 192 -19.35 -13.52 6.14
N VAL A 193 -18.83 -12.62 6.97
CA VAL A 193 -19.67 -11.76 7.81
C VAL A 193 -19.87 -10.35 7.28
N GLY A 194 -19.07 -9.94 6.27
CA GLY A 194 -19.18 -8.60 5.71
C GLY A 194 -18.68 -8.48 4.28
N VAL A 195 -19.22 -7.48 3.59
CA VAL A 195 -18.84 -7.10 2.23
C VAL A 195 -18.39 -5.66 2.25
N PHE A 196 -17.23 -5.39 1.66
CA PHE A 196 -16.64 -4.06 1.70
C PHE A 196 -16.29 -3.49 0.33
N THR A 197 -16.12 -2.18 0.31
CA THR A 197 -15.46 -1.39 -0.74
C THR A 197 -14.52 -0.38 -0.08
N ASN A 198 -13.74 0.36 -0.87
CA ASN A 198 -12.91 1.44 -0.32
C ASN A 198 -13.78 2.55 0.31
N SER A 199 -13.27 3.16 1.37
CA SER A 199 -13.93 4.29 2.04
C SER A 199 -13.84 5.56 1.22
N VAL A 200 -12.68 5.81 0.58
CA VAL A 200 -12.37 6.98 -0.24
C VAL A 200 -11.72 6.52 -1.54
N SER A 201 -12.05 7.15 -2.68
CA SER A 201 -11.54 6.76 -4.00
C SER A 201 -10.04 6.98 -4.18
N ASP A 202 -9.46 7.98 -3.50
CA ASP A 202 -8.06 8.39 -3.65
C ASP A 202 -7.23 8.08 -2.40
N ASP A 203 -7.54 6.98 -1.72
CA ASP A 203 -6.82 6.55 -0.54
C ASP A 203 -5.52 5.84 -0.94
N ASN A 204 -4.38 6.42 -0.57
CA ASN A 204 -3.04 5.87 -0.86
C ASN A 204 -2.75 4.54 -0.16
N TYR A 205 -3.56 4.15 0.81
CA TYR A 205 -3.53 2.84 1.45
C TYR A 205 -3.70 1.71 0.43
N TRP A 206 -4.56 1.92 -0.57
CA TRP A 206 -4.87 0.93 -1.59
C TRP A 206 -3.82 0.98 -2.70
N ILE A 207 -2.83 0.08 -2.63
CA ILE A 207 -1.86 -0.14 -3.72
C ILE A 207 -2.57 -0.69 -4.96
N LYS A 208 -3.59 -1.51 -4.74
CA LYS A 208 -4.50 -2.04 -5.76
C LYS A 208 -5.93 -1.70 -5.36
N SER A 209 -6.77 -1.45 -6.35
CA SER A 209 -8.20 -1.23 -6.07
C SER A 209 -8.78 -2.39 -5.26
N PRO A 210 -9.64 -2.15 -4.26
CA PRO A 210 -10.34 -3.23 -3.55
C PRO A 210 -11.01 -4.25 -4.47
N SER A 211 -11.41 -3.82 -5.67
CA SER A 211 -11.96 -4.72 -6.70
C SER A 211 -10.96 -5.72 -7.28
N GLU A 212 -9.66 -5.56 -7.04
CA GLU A 212 -8.65 -6.54 -7.47
C GLU A 212 -8.50 -7.71 -6.49
N PHE A 213 -8.97 -7.53 -5.26
CA PHE A 213 -9.07 -8.60 -4.27
C PHE A 213 -10.36 -9.42 -4.53
N ASP A 214 -10.37 -10.16 -5.62
CA ASP A 214 -11.56 -10.87 -6.10
C ASP A 214 -11.66 -12.31 -5.60
N THR A 215 -10.68 -12.79 -4.85
CA THR A 215 -10.61 -14.15 -4.31
C THR A 215 -10.21 -14.20 -2.83
N GLU A 216 -9.91 -13.06 -2.23
CA GLU A 216 -9.39 -12.96 -0.87
C GLU A 216 -10.54 -12.84 0.15
N CYS A 217 -10.45 -13.67 1.22
CA CYS A 217 -11.24 -13.55 2.45
C CYS A 217 -10.35 -12.93 3.52
N PHE A 218 -10.60 -11.68 3.89
CA PHE A 218 -9.79 -10.97 4.88
C PHE A 218 -10.28 -11.26 6.28
N ILE A 219 -9.40 -11.80 7.12
CA ILE A 219 -9.58 -12.02 8.56
C ILE A 219 -8.74 -11.03 9.35
N ALA A 220 -8.94 -10.97 10.66
CA ALA A 220 -8.15 -10.13 11.54
C ALA A 220 -6.66 -10.52 11.50
N GLU A 221 -5.76 -9.53 11.40
CA GLU A 221 -4.31 -9.75 11.34
C GLU A 221 -3.77 -10.58 12.51
N PRO A 222 -4.09 -10.29 13.81
CA PRO A 222 -3.63 -11.12 14.93
C PRO A 222 -4.12 -12.56 14.88
N LEU A 223 -5.30 -12.77 14.27
CA LEU A 223 -5.87 -14.10 14.10
C LEU A 223 -5.16 -14.88 12.99
N PHE A 224 -4.77 -14.19 11.91
CA PHE A 224 -3.99 -14.78 10.83
C PHE A 224 -2.62 -15.24 11.34
N GLU A 225 -1.88 -14.37 12.02
CA GLU A 225 -0.57 -14.67 12.59
C GLU A 225 -0.64 -15.89 13.54
N LYS A 226 -1.59 -15.88 14.49
CA LYS A 226 -1.77 -16.95 15.47
C LYS A 226 -2.15 -18.29 14.82
N THR A 227 -2.85 -18.27 13.71
CA THR A 227 -3.38 -19.49 13.08
C THR A 227 -2.41 -20.10 12.07
N PHE A 228 -1.63 -19.27 11.38
CA PHE A 228 -0.87 -19.70 10.20
C PHE A 228 0.65 -19.50 10.32
N ILE A 229 1.12 -18.60 11.20
CA ILE A 229 2.54 -18.26 11.32
C ILE A 229 3.16 -18.86 12.57
N ASN A 230 2.44 -18.85 13.71
CA ASN A 230 2.91 -19.36 15.03
C ASN A 230 2.61 -20.84 15.26
#